data_7c845cad3b72ced713882e4c01a66840
#
_entry.id   7c845cad3b72ced713882e4c01a66840
#
_cell.length_a   1.000
_cell.length_b   1.000
_cell.length_c   1.000
_cell.angle_alpha   90.00
_cell.angle_beta   90.00
_cell.angle_gamma   90.00
#
_symmetry.space_group_name_H-M   'P 1'
#
loop_
_entity.id
_entity.type
_entity.pdbx_description
1 polymer ?
#
loop_
_entity_poly.entity_id
_entity_poly.type
_entity_poly.pdbx_seq_one_letter_code
_entity_poly.pdbx_strand_id
1 'polypeptide(L)'
;MFLFDEVPQEHNRAMLIGVQTARQDAKTTQELLLELTELTRTYGVDVADVILVRLNRPNPRLLIGSGKADEIVAKCHAADVDVIIFDDTLSPAQQRNWEKLSEMRVIDRQEVILGIFGNRASTQEA
;
A
#
# COMPACT_ATOMS: atom_id res chain seq x y z
N MET A 1 16.15 2.96 -5.82
CA MET A 1 14.78 3.45 -5.63
C MET A 1 13.90 3.00 -6.78
N PHE A 2 12.67 2.65 -6.47
CA PHE A 2 11.73 2.19 -7.49
C PHE A 2 10.84 3.32 -7.95
N LEU A 3 10.61 3.37 -9.26
CA LEU A 3 9.64 4.27 -9.84
C LEU A 3 8.66 3.43 -10.65
N PHE A 4 7.38 3.57 -10.38
CA PHE A 4 6.36 2.80 -11.09
C PHE A 4 6.36 3.10 -12.58
N ASP A 5 6.63 4.33 -12.94
CA ASP A 5 6.63 4.72 -14.34
C ASP A 5 7.80 4.13 -15.13
N GLU A 6 8.78 3.53 -14.45
CA GLU A 6 9.89 2.83 -15.10
C GLU A 6 9.62 1.33 -15.23
N VAL A 7 8.53 0.84 -14.64
CA VAL A 7 8.21 -0.59 -14.62
C VAL A 7 6.97 -0.82 -15.46
N PRO A 8 6.96 -1.86 -16.30
CA PRO A 8 5.76 -2.18 -17.09
C PRO A 8 4.55 -2.33 -16.18
N GLN A 9 3.52 -1.54 -16.43
CA GLN A 9 2.36 -1.47 -15.54
C GLN A 9 1.55 -2.76 -15.53
N GLU A 10 1.52 -3.45 -16.63
CA GLU A 10 0.75 -4.69 -16.74
C GLU A 10 1.25 -5.80 -15.83
N HIS A 11 2.46 -5.65 -15.29
CA HIS A 11 3.04 -6.64 -14.39
C HIS A 11 2.98 -6.23 -12.92
N ASN A 12 2.46 -5.05 -12.63
CA ASN A 12 2.39 -4.58 -11.25
C ASN A 12 1.08 -5.03 -10.61
N ARG A 13 1.20 -5.71 -9.49
CA ARG A 13 0.07 -6.19 -8.71
C ARG A 13 0.25 -5.74 -7.26
N ALA A 14 -0.79 -5.21 -6.69
CA ALA A 14 -0.74 -4.63 -5.35
C ALA A 14 -1.59 -5.40 -4.35
N MET A 15 -1.09 -5.46 -3.12
CA MET A 15 -1.87 -5.85 -1.96
C MET A 15 -2.17 -4.57 -1.19
N LEU A 16 -3.44 -4.26 -1.00
CA LEU A 16 -3.85 -3.08 -0.25
C LEU A 16 -4.13 -3.44 1.19
N ILE A 17 -3.67 -2.61 2.10
CA ILE A 17 -3.84 -2.85 3.54
C ILE A 17 -4.45 -1.63 4.19
N GLY A 18 -5.62 -1.84 4.80
CA GLY A 18 -6.28 -0.83 5.61
C GLY A 18 -6.15 -1.17 7.07
N VAL A 19 -5.91 -0.17 7.91
CA VAL A 19 -5.79 -0.36 9.34
C VAL A 19 -6.94 0.38 10.03
N GLN A 20 -7.72 -0.36 10.78
CA GLN A 20 -8.82 0.21 11.55
C GLN A 20 -8.43 0.27 13.03
N THR A 21 -8.43 1.46 13.58
CA THR A 21 -8.21 1.68 15.02
C THR A 21 -9.51 2.08 15.68
N ALA A 22 -9.49 2.24 17.00
CA ALA A 22 -10.66 2.68 17.73
C ALA A 22 -11.17 4.06 17.32
N ARG A 23 -10.35 4.85 16.62
CA ARG A 23 -10.70 6.21 16.19
C ARG A 23 -11.50 6.23 14.90
N GLN A 24 -11.58 5.13 14.19
CA GLN A 24 -12.22 5.08 12.89
C GLN A 24 -13.11 3.85 12.83
N ASP A 25 -14.36 4.03 12.40
CA ASP A 25 -15.26 2.88 12.32
C ASP A 25 -14.99 2.04 11.06
N ALA A 26 -15.56 0.83 11.06
CA ALA A 26 -15.34 -0.11 9.98
C ALA A 26 -15.84 0.41 8.64
N LYS A 27 -16.97 1.11 8.64
CA LYS A 27 -17.55 1.64 7.42
C LYS A 27 -16.63 2.68 6.78
N THR A 28 -16.08 3.59 7.58
CA THR A 28 -15.16 4.60 7.08
C THR A 28 -13.91 3.97 6.52
N THR A 29 -13.35 2.98 7.22
CA THR A 29 -12.16 2.26 6.76
C THR A 29 -12.43 1.58 5.42
N GLN A 30 -13.58 0.94 5.27
CA GLN A 30 -13.95 0.28 4.03
C GLN A 30 -14.12 1.26 2.88
N GLU A 31 -14.73 2.41 3.14
CA GLU A 31 -14.90 3.44 2.13
C GLU A 31 -13.56 3.99 1.66
N LEU A 32 -12.64 4.20 2.60
CA LEU A 32 -11.29 4.66 2.25
C LEU A 32 -10.52 3.63 1.45
N LEU A 33 -10.71 2.34 1.77
CA LEU A 33 -10.07 1.27 1.00
C LEU A 33 -10.63 1.17 -0.42
N LEU A 34 -11.92 1.39 -0.59
CA LEU A 34 -12.51 1.43 -1.93
C LEU A 34 -11.93 2.59 -2.74
N GLU A 35 -11.79 3.74 -2.11
CA GLU A 35 -11.18 4.90 -2.76
C GLU A 35 -9.72 4.62 -3.11
N LEU A 36 -8.98 4.00 -2.21
CA LEU A 36 -7.59 3.65 -2.49
C LEU A 36 -7.49 2.66 -3.66
N THR A 37 -8.42 1.72 -3.74
CA THR A 37 -8.48 0.78 -4.85
C THR A 37 -8.61 1.52 -6.18
N GLU A 38 -9.50 2.50 -6.25
CA GLU A 38 -9.68 3.29 -7.46
C GLU A 38 -8.45 4.13 -7.78
N LEU A 39 -7.84 4.73 -6.76
CA LEU A 39 -6.60 5.51 -6.94
C LEU A 39 -5.48 4.62 -7.47
N THR A 40 -5.37 3.41 -6.94
CA THR A 40 -4.33 2.47 -7.35
C THR A 40 -4.50 2.08 -8.82
N ARG A 41 -5.74 1.83 -9.23
CA ARG A 41 -6.05 1.52 -10.63
C ARG A 41 -5.73 2.70 -11.54
N THR A 42 -6.05 3.90 -11.10
CA THR A 42 -5.73 5.12 -11.85
C THR A 42 -4.22 5.26 -12.02
N TYR A 43 -3.47 4.87 -11.01
CA TYR A 43 -2.01 4.88 -11.06
C TYR A 43 -1.46 3.85 -12.05
N GLY A 44 -2.26 2.86 -12.42
CA GLY A 44 -1.88 1.84 -13.40
C GLY A 44 -1.46 0.52 -12.78
N VAL A 45 -1.87 0.27 -11.55
CA VAL A 45 -1.49 -0.95 -10.82
C VAL A 45 -2.74 -1.78 -10.55
N ASP A 46 -2.68 -3.06 -10.82
CA ASP A 46 -3.79 -3.99 -10.54
C ASP A 46 -3.83 -4.30 -9.05
N VAL A 47 -5.03 -4.42 -8.51
CA VAL A 47 -5.23 -4.76 -7.10
C VAL A 47 -5.51 -6.26 -7.02
N ALA A 48 -4.58 -6.99 -6.38
CA ALA A 48 -4.73 -8.43 -6.21
C ALA A 48 -5.71 -8.76 -5.09
N ASP A 49 -5.62 -8.04 -3.98
CA ASP A 49 -6.50 -8.26 -2.84
C ASP A 49 -6.41 -7.07 -1.89
N VAL A 50 -7.32 -7.04 -0.94
CA VAL A 50 -7.42 -5.99 0.07
C VAL A 50 -7.55 -6.65 1.43
N ILE A 51 -6.73 -6.22 2.38
CA ILE A 51 -6.73 -6.75 3.74
C ILE A 51 -7.08 -5.64 4.72
N LEU A 52 -8.05 -5.90 5.58
CA LEU A 52 -8.39 -4.98 6.66
C LEU A 52 -7.85 -5.55 7.96
N VAL A 53 -7.06 -4.76 8.66
CA VAL A 53 -6.47 -5.14 9.94
C VAL A 53 -7.03 -4.27 11.04
N ARG A 54 -7.53 -4.88 12.11
CA ARG A 54 -8.02 -4.14 13.28
C ARG A 54 -6.94 -4.09 14.33
N LEU A 55 -6.69 -2.89 14.85
CA LEU A 55 -5.65 -2.66 15.85
C LEU A 55 -6.21 -1.90 17.03
N ASN A 56 -5.77 -2.27 18.24
CA ASN A 56 -6.00 -1.45 19.42
C ASN A 56 -5.03 -0.28 19.46
N ARG A 57 -3.78 -0.56 19.09
CA ARG A 57 -2.71 0.47 19.07
C ARG A 57 -1.81 0.25 17.87
N PRO A 58 -1.41 1.32 17.19
CA PRO A 58 -0.39 1.21 16.14
C PRO A 58 0.94 0.75 16.73
N ASN A 59 1.65 -0.07 16.00
CA ASN A 59 2.99 -0.51 16.36
C ASN A 59 4.01 0.45 15.75
N PRO A 60 4.94 1.01 16.56
CA PRO A 60 5.89 1.99 16.02
C PRO A 60 6.78 1.44 14.90
N ARG A 61 7.08 0.16 14.94
CA ARG A 61 8.02 -0.45 14.00
C ARG A 61 7.38 -0.79 12.65
N LEU A 62 6.19 -1.38 12.68
CA LEU A 62 5.54 -1.90 11.47
C LEU A 62 4.10 -1.42 11.30
N LEU A 63 3.62 -0.51 12.16
CA LEU A 63 2.24 -0.11 12.23
C LEU A 63 1.34 -1.25 12.73
N ILE A 64 1.58 -2.45 12.28
CA ILE A 64 0.84 -3.69 12.61
C ILE A 64 1.77 -4.59 13.44
N GLY A 65 1.20 -5.47 14.26
CA GLY A 65 2.00 -6.41 15.01
C GLY A 65 2.78 -7.37 14.11
N SER A 66 3.92 -7.85 14.59
CA SER A 66 4.82 -8.65 13.78
C SER A 66 4.21 -9.96 13.28
N GLY A 67 3.39 -10.63 14.10
CA GLY A 67 2.73 -11.87 13.69
C GLY A 67 1.80 -11.66 12.51
N LYS A 68 1.00 -10.59 12.56
CA LYS A 68 0.08 -10.25 11.48
C LYS A 68 0.86 -9.80 10.25
N ALA A 69 1.94 -9.07 10.44
CA ALA A 69 2.79 -8.65 9.34
C ALA A 69 3.36 -9.87 8.60
N ASP A 70 3.82 -10.89 9.32
CA ASP A 70 4.33 -12.11 8.71
C ASP A 70 3.25 -12.82 7.88
N GLU A 71 2.02 -12.88 8.40
CA GLU A 71 0.89 -13.45 7.65
C GLU A 71 0.64 -12.70 6.35
N ILE A 72 0.67 -11.38 6.42
CA ILE A 72 0.43 -10.54 5.24
C ILE A 72 1.51 -10.76 4.20
N VAL A 73 2.77 -10.82 4.63
CA VAL A 73 3.88 -11.06 3.72
C VAL A 73 3.73 -12.41 3.03
N ALA A 74 3.34 -13.45 3.78
CA ALA A 74 3.11 -14.77 3.19
C ALA A 74 2.01 -14.74 2.14
N LYS A 75 0.93 -14.01 2.40
CA LYS A 75 -0.16 -13.86 1.42
C LYS A 75 0.29 -13.12 0.17
N CYS A 76 1.13 -12.11 0.34
CA CYS A 76 1.66 -11.34 -0.79
C CYS A 76 2.51 -12.22 -1.69
N HIS A 77 3.38 -13.03 -1.11
CA HIS A 77 4.21 -13.93 -1.90
C HIS A 77 3.37 -14.99 -2.61
N ALA A 78 2.35 -15.52 -1.93
CA ALA A 78 1.47 -16.53 -2.53
C ALA A 78 0.65 -15.96 -3.70
N ALA A 79 0.32 -14.69 -3.66
CA ALA A 79 -0.48 -14.03 -4.69
C ALA A 79 0.35 -13.36 -5.79
N ASP A 80 1.67 -13.52 -5.75
CA ASP A 80 2.58 -12.88 -6.71
C ASP A 80 2.41 -11.37 -6.76
N VAL A 81 2.35 -10.75 -5.60
CA VAL A 81 2.20 -9.31 -5.47
C VAL A 81 3.57 -8.65 -5.56
N ASP A 82 3.62 -7.50 -6.22
CA ASP A 82 4.86 -6.74 -6.42
C ASP A 82 5.00 -5.59 -5.46
N VAL A 83 3.91 -5.10 -4.91
CA VAL A 83 3.90 -3.92 -4.07
C VAL A 83 2.83 -4.03 -3.01
N ILE A 84 3.16 -3.53 -1.81
CA ILE A 84 2.21 -3.43 -0.72
C ILE A 84 1.85 -1.96 -0.57
N ILE A 85 0.56 -1.65 -0.55
CA ILE A 85 0.07 -0.28 -0.43
C ILE A 85 -0.77 -0.14 0.82
N PHE A 86 -0.34 0.72 1.73
CA PHE A 86 -1.08 1.00 2.96
C PHE A 86 -1.99 2.20 2.77
N ASP A 87 -3.20 2.12 3.31
CA ASP A 87 -4.10 3.27 3.32
C ASP A 87 -3.61 4.34 4.28
N ASP A 88 -3.02 3.94 5.40
CA ASP A 88 -2.45 4.87 6.38
C ASP A 88 -1.08 5.36 5.93
N THR A 89 -0.72 6.56 6.39
CA THR A 89 0.62 7.09 6.14
C THR A 89 1.64 6.34 6.97
N LEU A 90 2.71 5.89 6.32
CA LEU A 90 3.81 5.22 7.00
C LEU A 90 4.95 6.21 7.26
N SER A 91 5.58 6.07 8.43
CA SER A 91 6.83 6.80 8.65
C SER A 91 7.92 6.20 7.77
N PRO A 92 9.00 6.94 7.49
CA PRO A 92 10.11 6.37 6.72
C PRO A 92 10.69 5.11 7.36
N ALA A 93 10.73 5.05 8.69
CA ALA A 93 11.22 3.85 9.38
C ALA A 93 10.29 2.66 9.19
N GLN A 94 8.99 2.89 9.31
CA GLN A 94 8.00 1.84 9.08
C GLN A 94 8.08 1.31 7.65
N GLN A 95 8.19 2.21 6.70
CA GLN A 95 8.30 1.82 5.30
C GLN A 95 9.54 0.96 5.05
N ARG A 96 10.69 1.36 5.57
CA ARG A 96 11.92 0.58 5.44
C ARG A 96 11.82 -0.77 6.11
N ASN A 97 11.19 -0.83 7.29
CA ASN A 97 11.04 -2.08 8.00
C ASN A 97 10.16 -3.06 7.23
N TRP A 98 9.08 -2.55 6.63
CA TRP A 98 8.21 -3.36 5.79
C TRP A 98 8.92 -3.85 4.53
N GLU A 99 9.72 -3.01 3.91
CA GLU A 99 10.47 -3.40 2.73
C GLU A 99 11.48 -4.50 3.03
N LYS A 100 12.16 -4.40 4.17
CA LYS A 100 13.07 -5.46 4.61
C LYS A 100 12.35 -6.77 4.88
N LEU A 101 11.21 -6.70 5.53
CA LEU A 101 10.44 -7.88 5.90
C LEU A 101 9.86 -8.58 4.67
N SER A 102 9.32 -7.82 3.76
CA SER A 102 8.59 -8.36 2.61
C SER A 102 9.47 -8.61 1.39
N GLU A 103 10.61 -7.94 1.33
CA GLU A 103 11.50 -7.95 0.16
C GLU A 103 10.77 -7.45 -1.09
N MET A 104 9.83 -6.53 -0.91
CA MET A 104 9.13 -5.93 -2.02
C MET A 104 8.89 -4.45 -1.75
N ARG A 105 8.42 -3.75 -2.75
CA ARG A 105 8.14 -2.32 -2.67
C ARG A 105 6.97 -2.07 -1.72
N VAL A 106 7.09 -1.05 -0.88
CA VAL A 106 6.02 -0.68 0.06
C VAL A 106 5.80 0.82 -0.04
N ILE A 107 4.57 1.20 -0.32
CA ILE A 107 4.19 2.61 -0.40
C ILE A 107 2.89 2.81 0.37
N ASP A 108 2.48 4.06 0.52
CA ASP A 108 1.23 4.38 1.18
C ASP A 108 0.34 5.21 0.25
N ARG A 109 -0.86 5.52 0.74
CA ARG A 109 -1.85 6.28 -0.02
C ARG A 109 -1.26 7.58 -0.57
N GLN A 110 -0.48 8.28 0.23
CA GLN A 110 0.09 9.55 -0.16
C GLN A 110 1.02 9.40 -1.37
N GLU A 111 1.82 8.35 -1.38
CA GLU A 111 2.71 8.10 -2.52
C GLU A 111 1.95 7.75 -3.79
N VAL A 112 0.83 7.04 -3.66
CA VAL A 112 -0.02 6.75 -4.82
C VAL A 112 -0.56 8.06 -5.41
N ILE A 113 -1.06 8.94 -4.55
CA ILE A 113 -1.59 10.23 -5.00
C ILE A 113 -0.50 11.08 -5.66
N LEU A 114 0.67 11.14 -5.04
CA LEU A 114 1.80 11.88 -5.59
C LEU A 114 2.25 11.31 -6.92
N GLY A 115 2.22 10.00 -7.06
CA GLY A 115 2.57 9.34 -8.31
C GLY A 115 1.65 9.70 -9.45
N ILE A 116 0.34 9.76 -9.17
CA ILE A 116 -0.64 10.15 -10.18
C ILE A 116 -0.37 11.58 -10.66
N PHE A 117 -0.20 12.50 -9.73
CA PHE A 117 0.05 13.89 -10.08
C PHE A 117 1.42 14.06 -10.72
N GLY A 118 2.42 13.34 -10.24
CA GLY A 118 3.76 13.38 -10.81
C GLY A 118 3.79 12.93 -12.26
N ASN A 119 3.07 11.86 -12.57
CA ASN A 119 2.97 11.36 -13.93
C ASN A 119 2.31 12.38 -14.85
N ARG A 120 1.28 13.06 -14.37
CA ARG A 120 0.62 14.11 -15.14
C ARG A 120 1.57 15.27 -15.42
N ALA A 121 2.33 15.68 -14.42
CA ALA A 121 3.29 16.76 -14.59
C ALA A 121 4.34 16.40 -15.65
N SER A 122 4.85 15.18 -15.60
CA SER A 122 5.81 14.71 -16.59
C SER A 122 5.24 14.70 -17.99
N THR A 123 3.99 14.26 -18.11
CA THR A 123 3.32 14.20 -19.40
C THR A 123 3.13 15.58 -20.00
N GLN A 124 2.80 16.57 -19.18
CA GLN A 124 2.58 17.93 -19.65
C GLN A 124 3.84 18.58 -20.18
N GLU A 125 4.97 18.20 -19.66
CA GLU A 125 6.25 18.74 -20.10
C GLU A 125 6.70 18.16 -21.43
N ALA A 126 6.22 16.99 -21.72
CA ALA A 126 6.58 16.34 -22.97
C ALA A 126 5.82 16.96 -24.15
#